data_0f7eebf09b3a16bc51b281a48b2f74e4
#
_entry.id   0f7eebf09b3a16bc51b281a48b2f74e4
#
_cell.length_a   1.000
_cell.length_b   1.000
_cell.length_c   1.000
_cell.angle_alpha   90.00
_cell.angle_beta   90.00
_cell.angle_gamma   90.00
#
_symmetry.space_group_name_H-M   'P 1'
#
loop_
_entity.id
_entity.type
_entity.pdbx_description
1 polymer ?
#
loop_
_entity_poly.entity_id
_entity_poly.type
_entity_poly.pdbx_seq_one_letter_code
_entity_poly.pdbx_strand_id
1 'polypeptide(L)'
;MTRNVRALVAAAVMFATGTAVADCWQAVSAKYGLPVALLKAIAEQESGFDNQAENVNRNGSRDVCMMQINSMHFAELERRFGITEQKLKADKCTCLDVGAWILYNNTQRLGPTWDAIGAYNAGSQDKRERYAWRIYPRLEKYRAAEQR
;
A
#
# COMPACT_ATOMS: atom_id res chain seq x y z
N MET A 1 -53.09 -45.63 -11.11
CA MET A 1 -51.89 -45.07 -11.78
C MET A 1 -51.50 -43.76 -11.11
N THR A 2 -50.56 -43.79 -10.17
CA THR A 2 -50.10 -42.62 -9.39
C THR A 2 -48.70 -42.27 -9.86
N ARG A 3 -48.56 -41.09 -10.53
CA ARG A 3 -47.26 -40.57 -11.00
C ARG A 3 -46.63 -39.73 -9.89
N ASN A 4 -45.56 -40.26 -9.27
CA ASN A 4 -44.72 -39.52 -8.33
C ASN A 4 -43.83 -38.53 -9.09
N VAL A 5 -44.07 -37.22 -8.88
CA VAL A 5 -43.19 -36.14 -9.35
C VAL A 5 -42.14 -35.88 -8.24
N ARG A 6 -40.91 -36.29 -8.47
CA ARG A 6 -39.78 -35.95 -7.60
C ARG A 6 -39.30 -34.52 -7.96
N ALA A 7 -39.54 -33.60 -7.03
CA ALA A 7 -38.97 -32.24 -7.12
C ALA A 7 -37.47 -32.29 -6.81
N LEU A 8 -36.64 -31.91 -7.78
CA LEU A 8 -35.20 -31.67 -7.61
C LEU A 8 -35.02 -30.26 -7.01
N VAL A 9 -34.61 -30.23 -5.73
CA VAL A 9 -34.18 -28.96 -5.11
C VAL A 9 -32.73 -28.72 -5.49
N ALA A 10 -32.52 -27.74 -6.36
CA ALA A 10 -31.18 -27.24 -6.69
C ALA A 10 -30.69 -26.33 -5.56
N ALA A 11 -29.69 -26.77 -4.82
CA ALA A 11 -29.00 -25.98 -3.83
C ALA A 11 -28.07 -25.00 -4.56
N ALA A 12 -28.38 -23.70 -4.54
CA ALA A 12 -27.50 -22.65 -5.02
C ALA A 12 -26.37 -22.45 -4.01
N VAL A 13 -25.16 -22.83 -4.37
CA VAL A 13 -23.94 -22.53 -3.60
C VAL A 13 -23.58 -21.08 -3.85
N MET A 14 -23.85 -20.22 -2.87
CA MET A 14 -23.35 -18.84 -2.87
C MET A 14 -21.87 -18.85 -2.51
N PHE A 15 -21.00 -18.63 -3.48
CA PHE A 15 -19.60 -18.32 -3.22
C PHE A 15 -19.50 -16.88 -2.71
N ALA A 16 -19.19 -16.73 -1.42
CA ALA A 16 -18.89 -15.45 -0.82
C ALA A 16 -17.55 -14.93 -1.39
N THR A 17 -17.61 -13.87 -2.18
CA THR A 17 -16.45 -13.15 -2.71
C THR A 17 -15.82 -12.27 -1.62
N GLY A 18 -15.09 -12.88 -0.69
CA GLY A 18 -14.41 -12.19 0.40
C GLY A 18 -12.89 -11.98 0.20
N THR A 19 -12.41 -11.81 -1.05
CA THR A 19 -10.96 -11.88 -1.34
C THR A 19 -10.31 -10.61 -1.90
N ALA A 20 -11.03 -9.50 -2.09
CA ALA A 20 -10.49 -8.37 -2.86
C ALA A 20 -9.40 -7.54 -2.15
N VAL A 21 -9.36 -7.49 -0.82
CA VAL A 21 -8.43 -6.59 -0.08
C VAL A 21 -7.10 -7.28 0.29
N ALA A 22 -7.10 -8.59 0.50
CA ALA A 22 -5.88 -9.35 0.79
C ALA A 22 -4.97 -9.45 -0.45
N ASP A 23 -5.52 -9.29 -1.63
CA ASP A 23 -4.85 -9.52 -2.92
C ASP A 23 -3.99 -8.34 -3.38
N CYS A 24 -4.32 -7.09 -3.07
CA CYS A 24 -3.54 -5.96 -3.60
C CYS A 24 -2.13 -5.85 -2.98
N TRP A 25 -1.89 -6.31 -1.75
CA TRP A 25 -0.54 -6.36 -1.18
C TRP A 25 0.38 -7.27 -1.98
N GLN A 26 -0.09 -8.46 -2.33
CA GLN A 26 0.68 -9.44 -3.11
C GLN A 26 0.87 -8.94 -4.56
N ALA A 27 -0.19 -8.42 -5.18
CA ALA A 27 -0.12 -7.90 -6.54
C ALA A 27 0.87 -6.73 -6.66
N VAL A 28 0.83 -5.77 -5.73
CA VAL A 28 1.74 -4.61 -5.69
C VAL A 28 3.17 -5.05 -5.38
N SER A 29 3.35 -5.96 -4.43
CA SER A 29 4.65 -6.57 -4.11
C SER A 29 5.29 -7.21 -5.35
N ALA A 30 4.53 -8.03 -6.07
CA ALA A 30 5.00 -8.69 -7.30
C ALA A 30 5.32 -7.67 -8.41
N LYS A 31 4.49 -6.64 -8.57
CA LYS A 31 4.66 -5.59 -9.60
C LYS A 31 5.99 -4.83 -9.47
N TYR A 32 6.39 -4.52 -8.23
CA TYR A 32 7.58 -3.71 -7.97
C TYR A 32 8.77 -4.50 -7.42
N GLY A 33 8.62 -5.80 -7.13
CA GLY A 33 9.65 -6.62 -6.50
C GLY A 33 9.97 -6.17 -5.06
N LEU A 34 8.99 -5.60 -4.35
CA LEU A 34 9.14 -5.11 -2.98
C LEU A 34 8.47 -6.08 -2.00
N PRO A 35 9.11 -6.47 -0.88
CA PRO A 35 8.50 -7.36 0.09
C PRO A 35 7.20 -6.80 0.68
N VAL A 36 6.16 -7.63 0.80
CA VAL A 36 4.90 -7.24 1.46
C VAL A 36 5.15 -6.73 2.89
N ALA A 37 6.05 -7.40 3.63
CA ALA A 37 6.45 -6.97 4.96
C ALA A 37 6.98 -5.53 5.00
N LEU A 38 7.75 -5.11 3.99
CA LEU A 38 8.27 -3.74 3.90
C LEU A 38 7.16 -2.73 3.60
N LEU A 39 6.28 -3.05 2.67
CA LEU A 39 5.13 -2.18 2.34
C LEU A 39 4.21 -1.99 3.56
N LYS A 40 3.95 -3.06 4.31
CA LYS A 40 3.17 -3.00 5.56
C LYS A 40 3.88 -2.19 6.64
N ALA A 41 5.20 -2.33 6.79
CA ALA A 41 5.98 -1.56 7.75
C ALA A 41 5.91 -0.05 7.48
N ILE A 42 5.95 0.35 6.20
CA ILE A 42 5.79 1.75 5.79
C ILE A 42 4.36 2.21 6.04
N ALA A 43 3.33 1.49 5.60
CA ALA A 43 1.94 1.87 5.83
C ALA A 43 1.59 2.04 7.32
N GLU A 44 2.11 1.15 8.17
CA GLU A 44 1.96 1.28 9.63
C GLU A 44 2.66 2.52 10.17
N GLN A 45 3.87 2.81 9.69
CA GLN A 45 4.63 4.00 10.11
C GLN A 45 3.95 5.29 9.67
N GLU A 46 3.40 5.32 8.45
CA GLU A 46 2.82 6.53 7.87
C GLU A 46 1.47 6.91 8.49
N SER A 47 0.59 5.94 8.67
CA SER A 47 -0.79 6.24 9.09
C SER A 47 -1.43 5.20 10.02
N GLY A 48 -0.73 4.11 10.36
CA GLY A 48 -1.39 2.97 11.01
C GLY A 48 -2.44 2.29 10.12
N PHE A 49 -2.22 2.28 8.81
CA PHE A 49 -3.14 1.75 7.78
C PHE A 49 -4.42 2.55 7.55
N ASP A 50 -4.48 3.80 8.00
CA ASP A 50 -5.65 4.66 7.79
C ASP A 50 -5.62 5.31 6.40
N ASN A 51 -6.55 4.88 5.52
CA ASN A 51 -6.64 5.46 4.17
C ASN A 51 -7.32 6.85 4.14
N GLN A 52 -7.86 7.31 5.24
CA GLN A 52 -8.42 8.66 5.38
C GLN A 52 -7.44 9.63 6.04
N ALA A 53 -6.23 9.15 6.42
CA ALA A 53 -5.23 9.99 7.04
C ALA A 53 -4.81 11.14 6.12
N GLU A 54 -4.79 12.34 6.68
CA GLU A 54 -4.29 13.57 6.05
C GLU A 54 -3.36 14.30 7.01
N ASN A 55 -2.28 14.86 6.47
CA ASN A 55 -1.37 15.73 7.20
C ASN A 55 -1.04 16.96 6.37
N VAL A 56 -0.97 18.12 7.01
CA VAL A 56 -0.55 19.38 6.38
C VAL A 56 0.83 19.75 6.89
N ASN A 57 1.79 19.84 5.98
CA ASN A 57 3.16 20.18 6.28
C ASN A 57 3.36 21.70 6.44
N ARG A 58 4.42 22.12 7.13
CA ARG A 58 4.74 23.54 7.34
C ARG A 58 4.91 24.34 6.05
N ASN A 59 5.34 23.70 4.96
CA ASN A 59 5.50 24.31 3.63
C ASN A 59 4.20 24.35 2.81
N GLY A 60 3.06 23.95 3.43
CA GLY A 60 1.76 23.90 2.78
C GLY A 60 1.50 22.66 1.93
N SER A 61 2.49 21.77 1.74
CA SER A 61 2.22 20.47 1.11
C SER A 61 1.37 19.58 2.02
N ARG A 62 0.68 18.62 1.41
CA ARG A 62 -0.20 17.68 2.13
C ARG A 62 0.23 16.26 1.84
N ASP A 63 0.10 15.41 2.85
CA ASP A 63 0.26 13.96 2.72
C ASP A 63 -1.10 13.31 2.89
N VAL A 64 -1.46 12.41 2.01
CA VAL A 64 -2.79 11.78 2.01
C VAL A 64 -2.72 10.28 1.92
N CYS A 65 -3.79 9.65 2.36
CA CYS A 65 -4.08 8.21 2.34
C CYS A 65 -3.10 7.36 3.17
N MET A 66 -3.31 6.06 3.15
CA MET A 66 -2.59 5.09 3.98
C MET A 66 -1.06 5.19 3.86
N MET A 67 -0.55 5.51 2.69
CA MET A 67 0.87 5.60 2.38
C MET A 67 1.43 7.02 2.50
N GLN A 68 0.62 8.01 2.92
CA GLN A 68 0.98 9.42 3.08
C GLN A 68 1.67 10.00 1.84
N ILE A 69 0.97 9.90 0.71
CA ILE A 69 1.44 10.41 -0.58
C ILE A 69 1.45 11.93 -0.55
N ASN A 70 2.64 12.53 -0.73
CA ASN A 70 2.78 13.98 -0.71
C ASN A 70 2.20 14.64 -1.97
N SER A 71 1.55 15.78 -1.79
CA SER A 71 0.92 16.57 -2.86
C SER A 71 1.88 17.02 -3.96
N MET A 72 3.20 17.00 -3.72
CA MET A 72 4.20 17.25 -4.76
C MET A 72 4.12 16.24 -5.93
N HIS A 73 3.58 15.04 -5.69
CA HIS A 73 3.42 14.00 -6.71
C HIS A 73 2.10 14.11 -7.49
N PHE A 74 1.12 14.88 -7.01
CA PHE A 74 -0.25 14.84 -7.56
C PHE A 74 -0.31 15.21 -9.04
N ALA A 75 0.36 16.28 -9.45
CA ALA A 75 0.37 16.70 -10.86
C ALA A 75 0.99 15.64 -11.79
N GLU A 76 2.04 14.97 -11.36
CA GLU A 76 2.66 13.87 -12.11
C GLU A 76 1.74 12.64 -12.17
N LEU A 77 1.15 12.25 -11.03
CA LEU A 77 0.23 11.11 -10.92
C LEU A 77 -1.00 11.30 -11.82
N GLU A 78 -1.59 12.49 -11.82
CA GLU A 78 -2.74 12.79 -12.66
C GLU A 78 -2.37 12.78 -14.14
N ARG A 79 -1.28 13.46 -14.51
CA ARG A 79 -0.84 13.56 -15.91
C ARG A 79 -0.41 12.21 -16.50
N ARG A 80 0.30 11.37 -15.74
CA ARG A 80 0.87 10.10 -16.25
C ARG A 80 -0.08 8.91 -16.10
N PHE A 81 -0.88 8.89 -15.04
CA PHE A 81 -1.62 7.70 -14.64
C PHE A 81 -3.12 7.96 -14.43
N GLY A 82 -3.58 9.21 -14.57
CA GLY A 82 -4.97 9.57 -14.27
C GLY A 82 -5.36 9.37 -12.81
N ILE A 83 -4.39 9.39 -11.89
CA ILE A 83 -4.61 9.20 -10.46
C ILE A 83 -4.72 10.56 -9.78
N THR A 84 -5.93 10.88 -9.30
CA THR A 84 -6.22 12.10 -8.56
C THR A 84 -6.04 11.89 -7.05
N GLU A 85 -5.92 12.98 -6.28
CA GLU A 85 -5.96 12.93 -4.82
C GLU A 85 -7.21 12.21 -4.29
N GLN A 86 -8.36 12.51 -4.88
CA GLN A 86 -9.62 11.86 -4.50
C GLN A 86 -9.57 10.34 -4.68
N LYS A 87 -8.95 9.86 -5.77
CA LYS A 87 -8.79 8.42 -6.01
C LYS A 87 -7.85 7.77 -5.00
N LEU A 88 -6.76 8.43 -4.60
CA LEU A 88 -5.85 7.94 -3.54
C LEU A 88 -6.60 7.73 -2.22
N LYS A 89 -7.47 8.68 -1.85
CA LYS A 89 -8.24 8.61 -0.61
C LYS A 89 -9.40 7.60 -0.67
N ALA A 90 -10.00 7.42 -1.85
CA ALA A 90 -11.13 6.50 -2.03
C ALA A 90 -10.70 5.03 -2.15
N ASP A 91 -9.50 4.76 -2.67
CA ASP A 91 -9.04 3.40 -3.00
C ASP A 91 -7.67 3.08 -2.37
N LYS A 92 -7.71 2.23 -1.33
CA LYS A 92 -6.51 1.75 -0.62
C LYS A 92 -5.49 1.07 -1.53
N CYS A 93 -5.95 0.31 -2.53
CA CYS A 93 -5.05 -0.39 -3.44
C CYS A 93 -4.34 0.59 -4.38
N THR A 94 -5.02 1.64 -4.85
CA THR A 94 -4.38 2.73 -5.59
C THR A 94 -3.37 3.49 -4.72
N CYS A 95 -3.71 3.78 -3.46
CA CYS A 95 -2.78 4.42 -2.53
C CYS A 95 -1.52 3.56 -2.29
N LEU A 96 -1.70 2.24 -2.07
CA LEU A 96 -0.60 1.29 -1.90
C LEU A 96 0.28 1.21 -3.15
N ASP A 97 -0.33 1.12 -4.33
CA ASP A 97 0.40 1.04 -5.62
C ASP A 97 1.28 2.28 -5.84
N VAL A 98 0.75 3.47 -5.55
CA VAL A 98 1.52 4.73 -5.65
C VAL A 98 2.64 4.79 -4.62
N GLY A 99 2.40 4.41 -3.37
CA GLY A 99 3.45 4.35 -2.35
C GLY A 99 4.58 3.39 -2.73
N ALA A 100 4.23 2.22 -3.23
CA ALA A 100 5.19 1.24 -3.73
C ALA A 100 5.97 1.77 -4.95
N TRP A 101 5.32 2.48 -5.86
CA TRP A 101 5.97 3.13 -7.01
C TRP A 101 7.00 4.18 -6.55
N ILE A 102 6.70 5.01 -5.55
CA ILE A 102 7.65 5.97 -4.99
C ILE A 102 8.86 5.24 -4.38
N LEU A 103 8.62 4.20 -3.57
CA LEU A 103 9.68 3.41 -2.97
C LEU A 103 10.53 2.70 -4.03
N TYR A 104 9.90 2.11 -5.05
CA TYR A 104 10.59 1.48 -6.18
C TYR A 104 11.52 2.49 -6.89
N ASN A 105 11.04 3.70 -7.20
CA ASN A 105 11.87 4.73 -7.81
C ASN A 105 13.08 5.11 -6.94
N ASN A 106 12.91 5.14 -5.61
CA ASN A 106 14.02 5.33 -4.69
C ASN A 106 15.04 4.19 -4.77
N THR A 107 14.58 2.93 -4.84
CA THR A 107 15.47 1.77 -4.98
C THR A 107 16.19 1.74 -6.32
N GLN A 108 15.57 2.20 -7.40
CA GLN A 108 16.23 2.33 -8.70
C GLN A 108 17.35 3.38 -8.68
N ARG A 109 17.16 4.46 -7.93
CA ARG A 109 18.12 5.57 -7.83
C ARG A 109 19.24 5.32 -6.81
N LEU A 110 18.94 4.70 -5.67
CA LEU A 110 19.83 4.57 -4.51
C LEU A 110 20.23 3.11 -4.22
N GLY A 111 19.80 2.17 -5.07
CA GLY A 111 19.95 0.74 -4.82
C GLY A 111 18.95 0.24 -3.76
N PRO A 112 18.89 -1.11 -3.51
CA PRO A 112 18.05 -1.72 -2.49
C PRO A 112 18.67 -1.54 -1.09
N THR A 113 18.71 -0.31 -0.60
CA THR A 113 19.42 0.10 0.62
C THR A 113 18.46 0.72 1.64
N TRP A 114 18.91 0.83 2.89
CA TRP A 114 18.21 1.59 3.93
C TRP A 114 18.09 3.07 3.60
N ASP A 115 19.02 3.63 2.82
CA ASP A 115 18.94 5.01 2.33
C ASP A 115 17.77 5.19 1.35
N ALA A 116 17.49 4.21 0.48
CA ALA A 116 16.32 4.22 -0.40
C ALA A 116 15.01 4.17 0.39
N ILE A 117 14.95 3.38 1.47
CA ILE A 117 13.81 3.34 2.39
C ILE A 117 13.66 4.70 3.09
N GLY A 118 14.75 5.24 3.60
CA GLY A 118 14.78 6.56 4.25
C GLY A 118 14.33 7.68 3.34
N ALA A 119 14.68 7.61 2.05
CA ALA A 119 14.31 8.59 1.03
C ALA A 119 12.80 8.62 0.71
N TYR A 120 12.03 7.65 1.20
CA TYR A 120 10.58 7.69 1.14
C TYR A 120 10.00 8.90 1.89
N ASN A 121 10.57 9.23 3.04
CA ASN A 121 10.09 10.31 3.91
C ASN A 121 10.94 11.59 3.82
N ALA A 122 12.22 11.51 3.45
CA ALA A 122 13.12 12.65 3.65
C ALA A 122 14.19 12.81 2.55
N GLY A 123 14.55 14.09 2.31
CA GLY A 123 15.64 14.45 1.38
C GLY A 123 17.03 14.38 2.01
N SER A 124 17.21 14.82 3.27
CA SER A 124 18.52 14.86 3.92
C SER A 124 18.92 13.53 4.54
N GLN A 125 20.23 13.22 4.51
CA GLN A 125 20.79 11.93 4.95
C GLN A 125 20.43 11.59 6.40
N ASP A 126 20.57 12.53 7.33
CA ASP A 126 20.27 12.35 8.74
C ASP A 126 18.78 12.03 9.01
N LYS A 127 17.88 12.63 8.23
CA LYS A 127 16.43 12.34 8.33
C LYS A 127 16.08 10.99 7.70
N ARG A 128 16.75 10.60 6.60
CA ARG A 128 16.58 9.27 5.99
C ARG A 128 16.98 8.17 6.96
N GLU A 129 18.12 8.33 7.63
CA GLU A 129 18.59 7.37 8.63
C GLU A 129 17.60 7.23 9.78
N ARG A 130 17.13 8.35 10.35
CA ARG A 130 16.11 8.31 11.41
C ARG A 130 14.80 7.64 10.97
N TYR A 131 14.36 7.86 9.74
CA TYR A 131 13.18 7.21 9.20
C TYR A 131 13.41 5.70 9.03
N ALA A 132 14.53 5.30 8.44
CA ALA A 132 14.90 3.89 8.26
C ALA A 132 14.92 3.13 9.60
N TRP A 133 15.47 3.73 10.66
CA TRP A 133 15.44 3.17 12.03
C TRP A 133 14.02 3.00 12.60
N ARG A 134 13.05 3.81 12.18
CA ARG A 134 11.64 3.62 12.56
C ARG A 134 10.96 2.50 11.79
N ILE A 135 11.38 2.27 10.55
CA ILE A 135 10.86 1.18 9.71
C ILE A 135 11.40 -0.18 10.16
N TYR A 136 12.65 -0.26 10.59
CA TYR A 136 13.32 -1.53 10.91
C TYR A 136 12.52 -2.44 11.86
N PRO A 137 12.09 -2.03 13.06
CA PRO A 137 11.35 -2.91 13.97
C PRO A 137 9.99 -3.36 13.43
N ARG A 138 9.33 -2.52 12.64
CA ARG A 138 8.07 -2.88 11.97
C ARG A 138 8.30 -3.93 10.89
N LEU A 139 9.35 -3.78 10.10
CA LEU A 139 9.74 -4.75 9.08
C LEU A 139 10.01 -6.12 9.71
N GLU A 140 10.78 -6.19 10.80
CA GLU A 140 11.06 -7.43 11.51
C GLU A 140 9.78 -8.06 12.09
N LYS A 141 8.85 -7.26 12.63
CA LYS A 141 7.53 -7.72 13.09
C LYS A 141 6.75 -8.43 11.96
N TYR A 142 6.70 -7.83 10.77
CA TYR A 142 5.94 -8.41 9.65
C TYR A 142 6.65 -9.61 9.03
N ARG A 143 7.97 -9.63 8.94
CA ARG A 143 8.75 -10.80 8.51
C ARG A 143 8.54 -12.00 9.44
N ALA A 144 8.56 -11.78 10.73
CA ALA A 144 8.29 -12.85 11.71
C ALA A 144 6.86 -13.41 11.61
N ALA A 145 5.88 -12.57 11.20
CA ALA A 145 4.50 -13.01 10.97
C ALA A 145 4.34 -13.85 9.69
N GLU A 146 5.12 -13.56 8.64
CA GLU A 146 5.10 -14.31 7.37
C GLU A 146 5.74 -15.72 7.48
N GLN A 147 6.56 -15.96 8.52
CA GLN A 147 7.24 -17.24 8.76
C GLN A 147 6.43 -18.22 9.62
N ARG A 148 5.26 -17.82 10.13
CA ARG A 148 4.35 -18.65 10.96
C ARG A 148 3.19 -19.21 10.18
#